data_945d18db486a17fa0fb0765c9e71178a
#
_entry.id   945d18db486a17fa0fb0765c9e71178a
#
_cell.length_a   1.000
_cell.length_b   1.000
_cell.length_c   1.000
_cell.angle_alpha   90.00
_cell.angle_beta   90.00
_cell.angle_gamma   90.00
#
_symmetry.space_group_name_H-M   'P 1'
#
loop_
_entity.id
_entity.type
_entity.pdbx_description
1 polymer ?
#
loop_
_entity_poly.entity_id
_entity_poly.type
_entity_poly.pdbx_seq_one_letter_code
_entity_poly.pdbx_strand_id
1 'polypeptide(L)'
;MIDDEDLAPGFKFATMALDRIAAEGLEPFPANFTLWYSYFSDVLPDLTRMVDVLVKSGQPFSQARCDELFQRFFGSDAEARAIREAGERTQSAIGKLQDVLREAETGMSRYGEALGGFHSNLNDSVSLERLRAAVHAIATETEAIAQEHRKMQRRLSETGSALSQLRARLYSARRELMIDSLTGIANRKGFETALADAAAAAQAEGQPMSLLMIDLDHFKSFNDRHGHLVGDMVLRLTAKVLTDCVKGRDTVARFGGEEFAVILPGTCLQDAVALADNLRQALGRKQIINRNRTENFGSVTLSVGVTEYRLRESFHDLISRADAALYLAKRTGRNRVCFKGEDAPAPDSVPTR
;
A
#
# COMPACT_ATOMS: atom_id res chain seq x y z
N MET A 1 15.85 -41.45 -18.30
CA MET A 1 16.67 -40.83 -17.23
C MET A 1 17.53 -39.81 -17.95
N ILE A 2 17.24 -38.53 -17.74
CA ILE A 2 18.08 -37.43 -18.23
C ILE A 2 19.17 -37.29 -17.17
N ASP A 3 20.42 -37.42 -17.53
CA ASP A 3 21.53 -37.31 -16.60
C ASP A 3 21.56 -35.90 -15.99
N ASP A 4 21.81 -35.82 -14.68
CA ASP A 4 21.74 -34.60 -13.82
C ASP A 4 22.82 -33.56 -14.19
N GLU A 5 23.73 -33.86 -15.07
CA GLU A 5 24.86 -33.01 -15.49
C GLU A 5 24.53 -32.05 -16.66
N ASP A 6 23.41 -32.22 -17.38
CA ASP A 6 23.06 -31.44 -18.57
C ASP A 6 21.92 -30.42 -18.35
N LEU A 7 21.37 -30.31 -17.14
CA LEU A 7 20.31 -29.35 -16.82
C LEU A 7 20.90 -27.95 -16.59
N ALA A 8 20.38 -26.97 -17.32
CA ALA A 8 20.72 -25.57 -17.07
C ALA A 8 20.58 -25.24 -15.58
N PRO A 9 21.46 -24.41 -14.98
CA PRO A 9 21.48 -24.13 -13.52
C PRO A 9 20.13 -23.80 -12.91
N GLY A 10 19.24 -23.12 -13.65
CA GLY A 10 17.90 -22.78 -13.22
C GLY A 10 16.99 -23.98 -12.97
N PHE A 11 17.11 -25.06 -13.76
CA PHE A 11 16.33 -26.28 -13.54
C PHE A 11 16.77 -27.02 -12.28
N LYS A 12 18.05 -26.99 -11.96
CA LYS A 12 18.60 -27.57 -10.73
C LYS A 12 18.03 -26.88 -9.50
N PHE A 13 18.02 -25.54 -9.49
CA PHE A 13 17.43 -24.75 -8.40
C PHE A 13 15.92 -24.99 -8.27
N ALA A 14 15.22 -25.16 -9.40
CA ALA A 14 13.79 -25.46 -9.40
C ALA A 14 13.49 -26.82 -8.77
N THR A 15 14.27 -27.84 -9.10
CA THR A 15 14.14 -29.18 -8.51
C THR A 15 14.43 -29.14 -7.01
N MET A 16 15.52 -28.50 -6.59
CA MET A 16 15.86 -28.33 -5.17
C MET A 16 14.75 -27.60 -4.37
N ALA A 17 14.11 -26.59 -4.99
CA ALA A 17 13.00 -25.87 -4.38
C ALA A 17 11.78 -26.78 -4.18
N LEU A 18 11.40 -27.56 -5.17
CA LEU A 18 10.28 -28.51 -5.08
C LEU A 18 10.54 -29.61 -4.06
N ASP A 19 11.75 -30.18 -4.05
CA ASP A 19 12.15 -31.21 -3.07
C ASP A 19 12.08 -30.67 -1.65
N ARG A 20 12.51 -29.42 -1.44
CA ARG A 20 12.43 -28.78 -0.11
C ARG A 20 11.00 -28.53 0.32
N ILE A 21 10.14 -28.04 -0.56
CA ILE A 21 8.71 -27.84 -0.31
C ILE A 21 8.05 -29.15 0.12
N ALA A 22 8.33 -30.24 -0.61
CA ALA A 22 7.82 -31.58 -0.28
C ALA A 22 8.35 -32.08 1.07
N ALA A 23 9.64 -31.88 1.36
CA ALA A 23 10.26 -32.30 2.63
C ALA A 23 9.70 -31.56 3.87
N GLU A 24 9.29 -30.30 3.70
CA GLU A 24 8.65 -29.51 4.78
C GLU A 24 7.13 -29.73 4.86
N GLY A 25 6.55 -30.59 3.98
CA GLY A 25 5.10 -30.83 3.93
C GLY A 25 4.28 -29.62 3.50
N LEU A 26 4.87 -28.73 2.71
CA LEU A 26 4.22 -27.51 2.21
C LEU A 26 3.55 -27.76 0.86
N GLU A 27 2.51 -26.99 0.57
CA GLU A 27 1.90 -26.96 -0.77
C GLU A 27 2.80 -26.22 -1.77
N PRO A 28 2.92 -26.68 -3.04
CA PRO A 28 3.76 -26.05 -4.05
C PRO A 28 3.11 -24.78 -4.64
N PHE A 29 2.62 -23.88 -3.77
CA PHE A 29 2.12 -22.57 -4.19
C PHE A 29 3.24 -21.71 -4.80
N PRO A 30 2.91 -20.79 -5.74
CA PRO A 30 3.89 -19.88 -6.34
C PRO A 30 4.76 -19.13 -5.33
N ALA A 31 4.19 -18.75 -4.18
CA ALA A 31 4.90 -18.07 -3.10
C ALA A 31 5.99 -18.95 -2.48
N ASN A 32 5.65 -20.21 -2.14
CA ASN A 32 6.60 -21.18 -1.59
C ASN A 32 7.69 -21.51 -2.59
N PHE A 33 7.32 -21.70 -3.86
CA PHE A 33 8.30 -21.96 -4.91
C PHE A 33 9.26 -20.78 -5.09
N THR A 34 8.77 -19.55 -5.16
CA THR A 34 9.60 -18.35 -5.32
C THR A 34 10.57 -18.18 -4.15
N LEU A 35 10.11 -18.43 -2.91
CA LEU A 35 10.94 -18.36 -1.71
C LEU A 35 12.12 -19.34 -1.79
N TRP A 36 11.83 -20.63 -2.00
CA TRP A 36 12.85 -21.67 -2.01
C TRP A 36 13.74 -21.63 -3.26
N TYR A 37 13.20 -21.26 -4.41
CA TYR A 37 14.01 -21.02 -5.61
C TYR A 37 15.01 -19.88 -5.40
N SER A 38 14.56 -18.76 -4.81
CA SER A 38 15.45 -17.62 -4.52
C SER A 38 16.50 -17.93 -3.46
N TYR A 39 16.18 -18.79 -2.49
CA TYR A 39 17.12 -19.30 -1.51
C TYR A 39 18.23 -20.13 -2.18
N PHE A 40 17.87 -21.11 -3.00
CA PHE A 40 18.87 -21.98 -3.65
C PHE A 40 19.66 -21.29 -4.76
N SER A 41 19.10 -20.30 -5.40
CA SER A 41 19.78 -19.49 -6.42
C SER A 41 20.62 -18.35 -5.88
N ASP A 42 20.53 -18.07 -4.56
CA ASP A 42 21.22 -16.97 -3.83
C ASP A 42 21.01 -15.58 -4.48
N VAL A 43 19.88 -15.39 -5.14
CA VAL A 43 19.54 -14.10 -5.78
C VAL A 43 19.30 -12.99 -4.74
N LEU A 44 18.92 -13.37 -3.51
CA LEU A 44 18.67 -12.46 -2.39
C LEU A 44 19.50 -12.87 -1.16
N PRO A 45 20.74 -12.37 -1.01
CA PRO A 45 21.64 -12.77 0.09
C PRO A 45 21.08 -12.55 1.50
N ASP A 46 20.18 -11.55 1.68
CA ASP A 46 19.53 -11.30 2.96
C ASP A 46 18.47 -12.37 3.29
N LEU A 47 17.74 -12.85 2.28
CA LEU A 47 16.83 -13.99 2.41
C LEU A 47 17.63 -15.26 2.75
N THR A 48 18.71 -15.53 2.02
CA THR A 48 19.57 -16.70 2.24
C THR A 48 20.08 -16.74 3.67
N ARG A 49 20.62 -15.62 4.17
CA ARG A 49 21.09 -15.52 5.58
C ARG A 49 19.98 -15.77 6.59
N MET A 50 18.78 -15.24 6.35
CA MET A 50 17.66 -15.41 7.27
C MET A 50 17.14 -16.85 7.29
N VAL A 51 16.99 -17.47 6.11
CA VAL A 51 16.59 -18.88 5.97
C VAL A 51 17.62 -19.78 6.63
N ASP A 52 18.92 -19.54 6.46
CA ASP A 52 20.01 -20.30 7.11
C ASP A 52 19.92 -20.25 8.64
N VAL A 53 19.63 -19.10 9.20
CA VAL A 53 19.44 -18.96 10.67
C VAL A 53 18.24 -19.79 11.13
N LEU A 54 17.14 -19.77 10.38
CA LEU A 54 15.94 -20.55 10.71
C LEU A 54 16.16 -22.04 10.58
N VAL A 55 16.85 -22.50 9.52
CA VAL A 55 17.23 -23.90 9.33
C VAL A 55 18.14 -24.39 10.47
N LYS A 56 19.14 -23.59 10.86
CA LYS A 56 20.05 -23.91 11.98
C LYS A 56 19.35 -23.94 13.33
N SER A 57 18.27 -23.19 13.51
CA SER A 57 17.48 -23.20 14.75
C SER A 57 16.58 -24.43 14.90
N GLY A 58 16.51 -25.32 13.89
CA GLY A 58 15.71 -26.55 13.91
C GLY A 58 14.20 -26.30 13.94
N GLN A 59 13.73 -25.11 13.66
CA GLN A 59 12.31 -24.80 13.66
C GLN A 59 11.67 -25.18 12.30
N PRO A 60 10.52 -25.88 12.31
CA PRO A 60 9.87 -26.30 11.06
C PRO A 60 9.37 -25.08 10.27
N PHE A 61 9.46 -25.18 8.94
CA PHE A 61 8.88 -24.19 8.04
C PHE A 61 7.38 -24.47 7.88
N SER A 62 6.55 -23.77 8.66
CA SER A 62 5.10 -23.79 8.47
C SER A 62 4.68 -22.88 7.31
N GLN A 63 3.47 -23.09 6.75
CA GLN A 63 2.92 -22.22 5.70
C GLN A 63 2.90 -20.74 6.15
N ALA A 64 2.45 -20.46 7.38
CA ALA A 64 2.43 -19.09 7.92
C ALA A 64 3.81 -18.42 7.93
N ARG A 65 4.88 -19.19 8.21
CA ARG A 65 6.25 -18.69 8.19
C ARG A 65 6.75 -18.45 6.76
N CYS A 66 6.41 -19.31 5.83
CA CYS A 66 6.72 -19.10 4.41
C CYS A 66 6.01 -17.84 3.88
N ASP A 67 4.76 -17.64 4.24
CA ASP A 67 3.98 -16.45 3.87
C ASP A 67 4.60 -15.18 4.47
N GLU A 68 5.03 -15.20 5.74
CA GLU A 68 5.73 -14.08 6.39
C GLU A 68 7.05 -13.74 5.67
N LEU A 69 7.87 -14.74 5.36
CA LEU A 69 9.12 -14.55 4.61
C LEU A 69 8.84 -14.05 3.20
N PHE A 70 7.84 -14.61 2.51
CA PHE A 70 7.46 -14.17 1.19
C PHE A 70 7.00 -12.71 1.20
N GLN A 71 6.14 -12.31 2.13
CA GLN A 71 5.71 -10.92 2.30
C GLN A 71 6.88 -9.99 2.62
N ARG A 72 7.82 -10.44 3.42
CA ARG A 72 8.99 -9.65 3.82
C ARG A 72 9.97 -9.41 2.68
N PHE A 73 10.22 -10.39 1.81
CA PHE A 73 11.26 -10.35 0.80
C PHE A 73 10.74 -10.13 -0.63
N PHE A 74 9.49 -10.50 -0.90
CA PHE A 74 8.87 -10.41 -2.22
C PHE A 74 7.59 -9.56 -2.23
N GLY A 75 7.02 -9.27 -1.04
CA GLY A 75 5.93 -8.30 -0.89
C GLY A 75 6.42 -6.91 -1.25
N SER A 76 6.02 -6.43 -2.41
CA SER A 76 6.34 -5.13 -3.02
C SER A 76 7.71 -4.51 -2.62
N ASP A 77 8.78 -4.97 -3.24
CA ASP A 77 10.15 -4.41 -3.13
C ASP A 77 10.21 -2.87 -3.26
N ALA A 78 9.26 -2.27 -3.95
CA ALA A 78 9.16 -0.82 -4.10
C ALA A 78 8.75 -0.12 -2.78
N GLU A 79 7.83 -0.69 -2.00
CA GLU A 79 7.38 -0.10 -0.74
C GLU A 79 8.46 -0.20 0.35
N ALA A 80 9.07 -1.39 0.49
CA ALA A 80 10.14 -1.60 1.47
C ALA A 80 11.38 -0.76 1.16
N ARG A 81 11.71 -0.55 -0.12
CA ARG A 81 12.77 0.37 -0.54
C ARG A 81 12.41 1.83 -0.30
N ALA A 82 11.20 2.25 -0.68
CA ALA A 82 10.74 3.62 -0.46
C ALA A 82 10.67 3.99 1.03
N ILE A 83 10.20 3.08 1.88
CA ILE A 83 10.18 3.27 3.34
C ILE A 83 11.59 3.32 3.92
N ARG A 84 12.50 2.46 3.48
CA ARG A 84 13.91 2.46 3.93
C ARG A 84 14.61 3.74 3.52
N GLU A 85 14.54 4.14 2.25
CA GLU A 85 15.13 5.39 1.77
C GLU A 85 14.55 6.62 2.47
N ALA A 86 13.26 6.62 2.76
CA ALA A 86 12.62 7.69 3.50
C ALA A 86 13.10 7.73 4.96
N GLY A 87 13.26 6.57 5.60
CA GLY A 87 13.81 6.45 6.96
C GLY A 87 15.23 7.00 7.04
N GLU A 88 16.12 6.58 6.13
CA GLU A 88 17.51 7.05 6.07
C GLU A 88 17.60 8.57 5.83
N ARG A 89 16.80 9.11 4.92
CA ARG A 89 16.75 10.55 4.64
C ARG A 89 16.20 11.35 5.81
N THR A 90 15.18 10.83 6.50
CA THR A 90 14.62 11.45 7.71
C THR A 90 15.66 11.46 8.84
N GLN A 91 16.38 10.36 9.05
CA GLN A 91 17.44 10.27 10.05
C GLN A 91 18.59 11.20 9.74
N SER A 92 18.98 11.33 8.46
CA SER A 92 19.99 12.32 8.01
C SER A 92 19.51 13.76 8.23
N ALA A 93 18.24 14.07 7.99
CA ALA A 93 17.68 15.41 8.23
C ALA A 93 17.67 15.75 9.73
N ILE A 94 17.30 14.80 10.59
CA ILE A 94 17.33 14.96 12.05
C ILE A 94 18.78 15.20 12.53
N GLY A 95 19.75 14.44 12.03
CA GLY A 95 21.17 14.64 12.34
C GLY A 95 21.63 16.05 12.00
N LYS A 96 21.30 16.55 10.82
CA LYS A 96 21.63 17.93 10.41
C LYS A 96 20.97 19.00 11.30
N LEU A 97 19.74 18.76 11.76
CA LEU A 97 19.05 19.65 12.70
C LEU A 97 19.75 19.66 14.07
N GLN A 98 20.17 18.50 14.56
CA GLN A 98 20.92 18.40 15.82
C GLN A 98 22.26 19.12 15.75
N ASP A 99 22.98 19.03 14.62
CA ASP A 99 24.24 19.76 14.42
C ASP A 99 24.01 21.28 14.41
N VAL A 100 22.96 21.74 13.74
CA VAL A 100 22.58 23.18 13.73
C VAL A 100 22.24 23.68 15.13
N LEU A 101 21.53 22.91 15.94
CA LEU A 101 21.20 23.26 17.32
C LEU A 101 22.46 23.34 18.19
N ARG A 102 23.39 22.40 18.03
CA ARG A 102 24.65 22.38 18.78
C ARG A 102 25.55 23.54 18.42
N GLU A 103 25.64 23.91 17.11
CA GLU A 103 26.33 25.10 16.65
C GLU A 103 25.75 26.39 17.29
N ALA A 104 24.41 26.47 17.37
CA ALA A 104 23.70 27.58 18.00
C ALA A 104 23.97 27.70 19.50
N GLU A 105 23.92 26.61 20.24
CA GLU A 105 24.24 26.57 21.67
C GLU A 105 25.67 27.01 21.94
N THR A 106 26.63 26.56 21.15
CA THR A 106 28.03 26.94 21.27
C THR A 106 28.23 28.42 20.98
N GLY A 107 27.56 28.97 19.97
CA GLY A 107 27.58 30.40 19.64
C GLY A 107 27.01 31.28 20.76
N MET A 108 25.85 30.86 21.33
CA MET A 108 25.23 31.56 22.46
C MET A 108 26.10 31.54 23.72
N SER A 109 26.77 30.41 24.01
CA SER A 109 27.69 30.30 25.15
C SER A 109 28.87 31.26 25.02
N ARG A 110 29.52 31.31 23.85
CA ARG A 110 30.64 32.27 23.58
C ARG A 110 30.21 33.73 23.72
N TYR A 111 29.00 34.05 23.24
CA TYR A 111 28.43 35.39 23.39
C TYR A 111 28.18 35.77 24.85
N GLY A 112 27.63 34.80 25.63
CA GLY A 112 27.45 34.99 27.07
C GLY A 112 28.74 35.25 27.81
N GLU A 113 29.84 34.54 27.46
CA GLU A 113 31.17 34.74 28.03
C GLU A 113 31.74 36.14 27.65
N ALA A 114 31.59 36.55 26.38
CA ALA A 114 32.02 37.86 25.94
C ALA A 114 31.28 39.03 26.64
N LEU A 115 29.96 38.88 26.82
CA LEU A 115 29.14 39.80 27.59
C LEU A 115 29.52 39.84 29.09
N GLY A 116 29.77 38.68 29.69
CA GLY A 116 30.21 38.53 31.07
C GLY A 116 31.57 39.25 31.30
N GLY A 117 32.51 39.05 30.40
CA GLY A 117 33.81 39.72 30.41
C GLY A 117 33.68 41.23 30.26
N PHE A 118 32.76 41.70 29.39
CA PHE A 118 32.49 43.14 29.25
C PHE A 118 31.92 43.74 30.55
N HIS A 119 30.94 43.06 31.15
CA HIS A 119 30.31 43.50 32.39
C HIS A 119 31.33 43.60 33.56
N SER A 120 32.22 42.61 33.67
CA SER A 120 33.29 42.65 34.68
C SER A 120 34.28 43.80 34.48
N ASN A 121 34.59 44.13 33.22
CA ASN A 121 35.47 45.22 32.88
C ASN A 121 34.86 46.63 33.10
N LEU A 122 33.54 46.76 33.21
CA LEU A 122 32.85 48.04 33.48
C LEU A 122 32.86 48.42 34.95
N ASN A 123 33.09 47.47 35.87
CA ASN A 123 33.03 47.70 37.33
C ASN A 123 34.36 48.26 37.92
N ASP A 124 35.48 48.16 37.21
CA ASP A 124 36.76 48.73 37.61
C ASP A 124 36.98 50.09 36.89
N SER A 125 37.75 51.00 37.44
CA SER A 125 38.11 52.35 36.87
C SER A 125 38.79 52.15 35.50
N VAL A 126 37.99 52.06 34.40
CA VAL A 126 38.44 51.67 33.06
C VAL A 126 38.98 52.85 32.30
N SER A 127 40.19 52.70 31.71
CA SER A 127 40.71 53.68 30.73
C SER A 127 39.85 53.64 29.45
N LEU A 128 39.72 54.78 28.77
CA LEU A 128 38.95 54.92 27.52
C LEU A 128 39.39 53.90 26.44
N GLU A 129 40.65 53.49 26.42
CA GLU A 129 41.22 52.51 25.51
C GLU A 129 40.70 51.08 25.76
N ARG A 130 40.61 50.71 27.04
CA ARG A 130 40.02 49.36 27.40
C ARG A 130 38.54 49.26 27.07
N LEU A 131 37.78 50.35 27.28
CA LEU A 131 36.38 50.42 26.91
C LEU A 131 36.19 50.30 25.38
N ARG A 132 37.03 51.00 24.58
CA ARG A 132 37.00 50.85 23.12
C ARG A 132 37.33 49.45 22.67
N ALA A 133 38.33 48.79 23.24
CA ALA A 133 38.73 47.43 22.91
C ALA A 133 37.59 46.45 23.25
N ALA A 134 36.92 46.58 24.40
CA ALA A 134 35.81 45.75 24.82
C ALA A 134 34.58 45.91 23.90
N VAL A 135 34.25 47.17 23.52
CA VAL A 135 33.16 47.41 22.55
C VAL A 135 33.49 46.83 21.19
N HIS A 136 34.73 46.95 20.74
CA HIS A 136 35.14 46.37 19.45
C HIS A 136 35.04 44.82 19.46
N ALA A 137 35.45 44.16 20.55
CA ALA A 137 35.35 42.73 20.71
C ALA A 137 33.88 42.25 20.65
N ILE A 138 32.95 42.92 21.37
CA ILE A 138 31.52 42.60 21.33
C ILE A 138 30.95 42.83 19.93
N ALA A 139 31.31 43.93 19.26
CA ALA A 139 30.83 44.19 17.90
C ALA A 139 31.24 43.07 16.94
N THR A 140 32.51 42.63 17.01
CA THR A 140 33.03 41.52 16.20
C THR A 140 32.30 40.21 16.47
N GLU A 141 32.08 39.88 17.75
CA GLU A 141 31.35 38.65 18.13
C GLU A 141 29.88 38.70 17.70
N THR A 142 29.24 39.88 17.80
CA THR A 142 27.88 40.10 17.33
C THR A 142 27.74 39.88 15.82
N GLU A 143 28.72 40.36 15.03
CA GLU A 143 28.76 40.14 13.59
C GLU A 143 28.95 38.65 13.25
N ALA A 144 29.81 37.94 13.97
CA ALA A 144 30.05 36.53 13.81
C ALA A 144 28.75 35.71 14.07
N ILE A 145 28.06 36.01 15.17
CA ILE A 145 26.76 35.36 15.50
C ILE A 145 25.71 35.71 14.46
N ALA A 146 25.62 36.92 13.99
CA ALA A 146 24.68 37.28 12.92
C ALA A 146 24.94 36.50 11.62
N GLN A 147 26.20 36.21 11.31
CA GLN A 147 26.58 35.38 10.17
C GLN A 147 26.21 33.90 10.41
N GLU A 148 26.50 33.35 11.58
CA GLU A 148 26.11 31.97 11.95
C GLU A 148 24.60 31.81 11.94
N HIS A 149 23.83 32.75 12.48
CA HIS A 149 22.38 32.75 12.46
C HIS A 149 21.81 32.75 11.03
N ARG A 150 22.37 33.54 10.11
CA ARG A 150 22.00 33.54 8.69
C ARG A 150 22.30 32.20 8.02
N LYS A 151 23.41 31.55 8.33
CA LYS A 151 23.74 30.21 7.82
C LYS A 151 22.75 29.16 8.36
N MET A 152 22.42 29.24 9.64
CA MET A 152 21.43 28.35 10.29
C MET A 152 20.06 28.48 9.65
N GLN A 153 19.57 29.70 9.43
CA GLN A 153 18.28 29.94 8.76
C GLN A 153 18.24 29.33 7.35
N ARG A 154 19.33 29.44 6.58
CA ARG A 154 19.40 28.79 5.26
C ARG A 154 19.33 27.26 5.35
N ARG A 155 20.13 26.63 6.25
CA ARG A 155 20.14 25.19 6.47
C ARG A 155 18.75 24.67 6.92
N LEU A 156 18.06 25.40 7.81
CA LEU A 156 16.70 25.07 8.24
C LEU A 156 15.70 25.13 7.08
N SER A 157 15.78 26.16 6.24
CA SER A 157 14.94 26.32 5.05
C SER A 157 15.17 25.19 4.04
N GLU A 158 16.43 24.86 3.77
CA GLU A 158 16.81 23.75 2.87
C GLU A 158 16.32 22.39 3.39
N THR A 159 16.49 22.13 4.70
CA THR A 159 16.03 20.90 5.33
C THR A 159 14.50 20.81 5.32
N GLY A 160 13.79 21.90 5.58
CA GLY A 160 12.33 21.98 5.50
C GLY A 160 11.81 21.68 4.08
N SER A 161 12.47 22.24 3.06
CA SER A 161 12.16 21.96 1.66
C SER A 161 12.39 20.48 1.30
N ALA A 162 13.53 19.91 1.72
CA ALA A 162 13.85 18.50 1.47
C ALA A 162 12.84 17.55 2.14
N LEU A 163 12.41 17.83 3.37
CA LEU A 163 11.37 17.07 4.07
C LEU A 163 10.01 17.15 3.36
N SER A 164 9.63 18.32 2.86
CA SER A 164 8.40 18.51 2.10
C SER A 164 8.41 17.69 0.79
N GLN A 165 9.53 17.71 0.07
CA GLN A 165 9.72 16.91 -1.14
C GLN A 165 9.68 15.40 -0.85
N LEU A 166 10.32 14.97 0.25
CA LEU A 166 10.31 13.57 0.66
C LEU A 166 8.89 13.10 1.01
N ARG A 167 8.13 13.91 1.75
CA ARG A 167 6.71 13.64 2.03
C ARG A 167 5.89 13.49 0.75
N ALA A 168 6.05 14.40 -0.19
CA ALA A 168 5.34 14.34 -1.48
C ALA A 168 5.67 13.05 -2.25
N ARG A 169 6.95 12.66 -2.31
CA ARG A 169 7.39 11.40 -2.96
C ARG A 169 6.85 10.16 -2.27
N LEU A 170 6.84 10.12 -0.93
CA LEU A 170 6.24 9.02 -0.16
C LEU A 170 4.74 8.90 -0.42
N TYR A 171 4.04 10.04 -0.48
CA TYR A 171 2.61 10.07 -0.79
C TYR A 171 2.33 9.55 -2.20
N SER A 172 3.13 9.96 -3.19
CA SER A 172 3.04 9.49 -4.58
C SER A 172 3.30 7.98 -4.68
N ALA A 173 4.42 7.51 -4.12
CA ALA A 173 4.77 6.09 -4.12
C ALA A 173 3.70 5.22 -3.43
N ARG A 174 3.19 5.67 -2.27
CA ARG A 174 2.11 4.98 -1.56
C ARG A 174 0.83 4.93 -2.39
N ARG A 175 0.50 6.01 -3.09
CA ARG A 175 -0.68 6.07 -3.96
C ARG A 175 -0.55 5.12 -5.17
N GLU A 176 0.63 5.05 -5.79
CA GLU A 176 0.91 4.12 -6.89
C GLU A 176 0.75 2.65 -6.46
N LEU A 177 1.12 2.31 -5.21
CA LEU A 177 0.97 0.97 -4.64
C LEU A 177 -0.49 0.60 -4.30
N MET A 178 -1.42 1.56 -4.27
CA MET A 178 -2.84 1.35 -3.97
C MET A 178 -3.72 1.31 -5.21
N ILE A 179 -3.15 1.45 -6.41
CA ILE A 179 -3.88 1.51 -7.67
C ILE A 179 -3.57 0.27 -8.52
N ASP A 180 -4.59 -0.28 -9.16
CA ASP A 180 -4.44 -1.33 -10.17
C ASP A 180 -3.92 -0.75 -11.48
N SER A 181 -2.77 -1.24 -11.95
CA SER A 181 -2.07 -0.71 -13.13
C SER A 181 -2.86 -0.87 -14.44
N LEU A 182 -3.76 -1.85 -14.54
CA LEU A 182 -4.56 -2.10 -15.72
C LEU A 182 -5.75 -1.15 -15.82
N THR A 183 -6.46 -0.97 -14.69
CA THR A 183 -7.76 -0.30 -14.66
C THR A 183 -7.72 1.13 -14.13
N GLY A 184 -6.66 1.50 -13.39
CA GLY A 184 -6.48 2.82 -12.79
C GLY A 184 -7.34 3.11 -11.55
N ILE A 185 -8.16 2.14 -11.09
CA ILE A 185 -8.92 2.22 -9.84
C ILE A 185 -8.11 1.63 -8.67
N ALA A 186 -8.62 1.70 -7.45
CA ALA A 186 -7.95 1.09 -6.31
C ALA A 186 -7.71 -0.42 -6.54
N ASN A 187 -6.55 -0.91 -6.12
CA ASN A 187 -6.29 -2.34 -6.04
C ASN A 187 -6.78 -2.91 -4.69
N ARG A 188 -6.55 -4.18 -4.42
CA ARG A 188 -6.95 -4.84 -3.17
C ARG A 188 -6.43 -4.13 -1.93
N LYS A 189 -5.18 -3.66 -1.93
CA LYS A 189 -4.59 -2.92 -0.80
C LYS A 189 -5.26 -1.54 -0.61
N GLY A 190 -5.54 -0.85 -1.73
CA GLY A 190 -6.31 0.39 -1.73
C GLY A 190 -7.73 0.20 -1.20
N PHE A 191 -8.39 -0.92 -1.57
CA PHE A 191 -9.68 -1.31 -1.03
C PHE A 191 -9.63 -1.53 0.49
N GLU A 192 -8.68 -2.30 1.00
CA GLU A 192 -8.55 -2.59 2.44
C GLU A 192 -8.36 -1.31 3.26
N THR A 193 -7.55 -0.37 2.75
CA THR A 193 -7.36 0.94 3.38
C THR A 193 -8.65 1.77 3.36
N ALA A 194 -9.30 1.88 2.21
CA ALA A 194 -10.54 2.65 2.07
C ALA A 194 -11.69 2.05 2.91
N LEU A 195 -11.74 0.73 3.04
CA LEU A 195 -12.74 0.04 3.88
C LEU A 195 -12.54 0.39 5.36
N ALA A 196 -11.29 0.42 5.83
CA ALA A 196 -10.97 0.79 7.21
C ALA A 196 -11.37 2.24 7.50
N ASP A 197 -11.04 3.17 6.59
CA ASP A 197 -11.38 4.59 6.72
C ASP A 197 -12.91 4.80 6.72
N ALA A 198 -13.63 4.14 5.81
CA ALA A 198 -15.08 4.22 5.69
C ALA A 198 -15.80 3.64 6.92
N ALA A 199 -15.31 2.51 7.45
CA ALA A 199 -15.88 1.90 8.65
C ALA A 199 -15.63 2.76 9.90
N ALA A 200 -14.45 3.38 10.02
CA ALA A 200 -14.15 4.31 11.11
C ALA A 200 -15.07 5.54 11.07
N ALA A 201 -15.31 6.11 9.88
CA ALA A 201 -16.23 7.21 9.69
C ALA A 201 -17.69 6.81 10.02
N ALA A 202 -18.12 5.63 9.54
CA ALA A 202 -19.46 5.09 9.83
C ALA A 202 -19.70 4.92 11.33
N GLN A 203 -18.69 4.44 12.06
CA GLN A 203 -18.77 4.31 13.53
C GLN A 203 -18.81 5.66 14.24
N ALA A 204 -18.00 6.62 13.80
CA ALA A 204 -17.91 7.94 14.44
C ALA A 204 -19.16 8.79 14.19
N GLU A 205 -19.74 8.71 13.00
CA GLU A 205 -20.88 9.54 12.57
C GLU A 205 -22.24 8.85 12.72
N GLY A 206 -22.26 7.54 13.04
CA GLY A 206 -23.48 6.75 13.09
C GLY A 206 -24.19 6.62 11.74
N GLN A 207 -23.43 6.73 10.65
CA GLN A 207 -23.95 6.64 9.28
C GLN A 207 -23.87 5.20 8.76
N PRO A 208 -24.81 4.75 7.91
CA PRO A 208 -24.72 3.45 7.29
C PRO A 208 -23.52 3.39 6.30
N MET A 209 -23.00 2.19 6.08
CA MET A 209 -22.00 1.93 5.06
C MET A 209 -22.35 0.61 4.37
N SER A 210 -22.31 0.56 3.06
CA SER A 210 -22.57 -0.66 2.30
C SER A 210 -21.35 -1.08 1.48
N LEU A 211 -21.25 -2.40 1.24
CA LEU A 211 -20.21 -3.04 0.42
C LEU A 211 -20.86 -3.83 -0.70
N LEU A 212 -20.37 -3.63 -1.92
CA LEU A 212 -20.69 -4.45 -3.08
C LEU A 212 -19.45 -5.31 -3.43
N MET A 213 -19.65 -6.61 -3.58
CA MET A 213 -18.70 -7.50 -4.26
C MET A 213 -19.24 -7.86 -5.63
N ILE A 214 -18.43 -7.72 -6.66
CA ILE A 214 -18.83 -7.76 -8.07
C ILE A 214 -17.90 -8.72 -8.82
N ASP A 215 -18.48 -9.53 -9.71
CA ASP A 215 -17.70 -10.43 -10.55
C ASP A 215 -18.27 -10.43 -11.98
N LEU A 216 -17.39 -10.49 -12.96
CA LEU A 216 -17.75 -10.53 -14.37
C LEU A 216 -18.20 -11.94 -14.77
N ASP A 217 -19.42 -12.05 -15.24
CA ASP A 217 -20.02 -13.33 -15.62
C ASP A 217 -19.28 -13.93 -16.82
N HIS A 218 -18.86 -15.19 -16.67
CA HIS A 218 -18.22 -15.99 -17.72
C HIS A 218 -16.93 -15.37 -18.31
N PHE A 219 -16.22 -14.54 -17.54
CA PHE A 219 -15.06 -13.80 -18.03
C PHE A 219 -13.92 -14.72 -18.52
N LYS A 220 -13.70 -15.86 -17.85
CA LYS A 220 -12.73 -16.86 -18.32
C LYS A 220 -13.07 -17.35 -19.72
N SER A 221 -14.34 -17.76 -19.97
CA SER A 221 -14.78 -18.20 -21.30
C SER A 221 -14.71 -17.11 -22.35
N PHE A 222 -14.89 -15.85 -21.95
CA PHE A 222 -14.71 -14.69 -22.81
C PHE A 222 -13.24 -14.55 -23.22
N ASN A 223 -12.31 -14.65 -22.27
CA ASN A 223 -10.87 -14.61 -22.54
C ASN A 223 -10.40 -15.77 -23.42
N ASP A 224 -10.90 -16.99 -23.16
CA ASP A 224 -10.57 -18.19 -23.95
C ASP A 224 -11.00 -18.04 -25.41
N ARG A 225 -12.10 -17.32 -25.66
CA ARG A 225 -12.63 -17.06 -27.02
C ARG A 225 -11.98 -15.89 -27.74
N HIS A 226 -11.70 -14.80 -27.04
CA HIS A 226 -11.32 -13.50 -27.65
C HIS A 226 -9.89 -13.08 -27.33
N GLY A 227 -9.20 -13.80 -26.45
CA GLY A 227 -7.85 -13.51 -26.00
C GLY A 227 -7.78 -12.49 -24.87
N HIS A 228 -6.69 -12.56 -24.11
CA HIS A 228 -6.48 -11.73 -22.90
C HIS A 228 -6.46 -10.21 -23.21
N LEU A 229 -6.00 -9.78 -24.37
CA LEU A 229 -6.00 -8.36 -24.74
C LEU A 229 -7.42 -7.77 -24.82
N VAL A 230 -8.39 -8.56 -25.29
CA VAL A 230 -9.80 -8.15 -25.33
C VAL A 230 -10.38 -8.19 -23.91
N GLY A 231 -9.99 -9.19 -23.10
CA GLY A 231 -10.34 -9.24 -21.70
C GLY A 231 -9.87 -8.02 -20.91
N ASP A 232 -8.66 -7.55 -21.17
CA ASP A 232 -8.13 -6.32 -20.56
C ASP A 232 -8.95 -5.08 -20.94
N MET A 233 -9.47 -5.03 -22.17
CA MET A 233 -10.40 -3.96 -22.58
C MET A 233 -11.71 -4.03 -21.78
N VAL A 234 -12.24 -5.24 -21.54
CA VAL A 234 -13.45 -5.44 -20.71
C VAL A 234 -13.20 -4.97 -19.29
N LEU A 235 -12.07 -5.34 -18.67
CA LEU A 235 -11.71 -4.91 -17.32
C LEU A 235 -11.61 -3.38 -17.21
N ARG A 236 -10.96 -2.72 -18.17
CA ARG A 236 -10.91 -1.25 -18.22
C ARG A 236 -12.29 -0.61 -18.41
N LEU A 237 -13.11 -1.21 -19.27
CA LEU A 237 -14.48 -0.73 -19.50
C LEU A 237 -15.33 -0.87 -18.23
N THR A 238 -15.23 -2.01 -17.56
CA THR A 238 -15.94 -2.26 -16.30
C THR A 238 -15.54 -1.24 -15.24
N ALA A 239 -14.23 -1.06 -15.00
CA ALA A 239 -13.72 -0.06 -14.06
C ALA A 239 -14.27 1.33 -14.36
N LYS A 240 -14.27 1.72 -15.65
CA LYS A 240 -14.82 3.00 -16.06
C LYS A 240 -16.32 3.12 -15.78
N VAL A 241 -17.12 2.11 -16.13
CA VAL A 241 -18.56 2.11 -15.88
C VAL A 241 -18.86 2.21 -14.39
N LEU A 242 -18.15 1.43 -13.55
CA LEU A 242 -18.30 1.48 -12.11
C LEU A 242 -17.98 2.87 -11.57
N THR A 243 -16.86 3.47 -12.00
CA THR A 243 -16.44 4.81 -11.56
C THR A 243 -17.40 5.90 -12.02
N ASP A 244 -17.91 5.82 -13.25
CA ASP A 244 -18.83 6.82 -13.80
C ASP A 244 -20.21 6.82 -13.09
N CYS A 245 -20.60 5.72 -12.44
CA CYS A 245 -21.88 5.56 -11.76
C CYS A 245 -21.86 5.85 -10.26
N VAL A 246 -20.69 5.95 -9.63
CA VAL A 246 -20.56 6.21 -8.20
C VAL A 246 -20.25 7.69 -7.90
N LYS A 247 -20.39 8.11 -6.66
CA LYS A 247 -20.13 9.49 -6.22
C LYS A 247 -18.70 9.65 -5.70
N GLY A 248 -18.22 10.88 -5.57
CA GLY A 248 -16.83 11.19 -5.25
C GLY A 248 -16.29 10.68 -3.90
N ARG A 249 -17.16 10.28 -2.95
CA ARG A 249 -16.77 9.65 -1.67
C ARG A 249 -16.79 8.13 -1.71
N ASP A 250 -17.36 7.54 -2.78
CA ASP A 250 -17.42 6.11 -2.95
C ASP A 250 -16.09 5.60 -3.50
N THR A 251 -15.71 4.40 -3.14
CA THR A 251 -14.46 3.80 -3.60
C THR A 251 -14.74 2.60 -4.47
N VAL A 252 -14.21 2.62 -5.70
CA VAL A 252 -14.22 1.48 -6.63
C VAL A 252 -12.84 0.85 -6.63
N ALA A 253 -12.79 -0.47 -6.48
CA ALA A 253 -11.54 -1.23 -6.46
C ALA A 253 -11.62 -2.49 -7.32
N ARG A 254 -10.46 -2.90 -7.85
CA ARG A 254 -10.27 -4.23 -8.41
C ARG A 254 -9.74 -5.15 -7.32
N PHE A 255 -10.58 -6.07 -6.87
CA PHE A 255 -10.30 -6.95 -5.73
C PHE A 255 -9.50 -8.19 -6.12
N GLY A 256 -9.75 -8.72 -7.34
CA GLY A 256 -9.10 -9.90 -7.91
C GLY A 256 -8.94 -9.77 -9.42
N GLY A 257 -8.73 -10.89 -10.10
CA GLY A 257 -8.55 -10.93 -11.56
C GLY A 257 -9.71 -10.31 -12.32
N GLU A 258 -10.93 -10.81 -12.08
CA GLU A 258 -12.19 -10.38 -12.70
C GLU A 258 -13.19 -9.85 -11.66
N GLU A 259 -12.72 -9.68 -10.40
CA GLU A 259 -13.51 -9.26 -9.25
C GLU A 259 -13.30 -7.80 -8.94
N PHE A 260 -14.39 -7.10 -8.66
CA PHE A 260 -14.40 -5.69 -8.28
C PHE A 260 -15.14 -5.53 -6.95
N ALA A 261 -14.83 -4.47 -6.23
CA ALA A 261 -15.53 -4.09 -5.01
C ALA A 261 -15.90 -2.61 -5.05
N VAL A 262 -17.03 -2.25 -4.42
CA VAL A 262 -17.44 -0.87 -4.26
C VAL A 262 -17.81 -0.63 -2.80
N ILE A 263 -17.16 0.37 -2.18
CA ILE A 263 -17.45 0.83 -0.82
C ILE A 263 -18.32 2.08 -0.93
N LEU A 264 -19.44 2.09 -0.21
CA LEU A 264 -20.46 3.14 -0.26
C LEU A 264 -20.67 3.74 1.15
N PRO A 265 -19.87 4.74 1.56
CA PRO A 265 -20.06 5.45 2.82
C PRO A 265 -21.39 6.22 2.84
N GLY A 266 -22.09 6.25 3.99
CA GLY A 266 -23.36 6.95 4.15
C GLY A 266 -24.50 6.37 3.30
N THR A 267 -24.45 5.09 2.91
CA THR A 267 -25.41 4.46 2.01
C THR A 267 -25.99 3.21 2.68
N CYS A 268 -27.29 3.17 2.84
CA CYS A 268 -28.01 2.00 3.40
C CYS A 268 -28.13 0.87 2.36
N LEU A 269 -28.50 -0.33 2.84
CA LEU A 269 -28.64 -1.53 2.00
C LEU A 269 -29.55 -1.32 0.78
N GLN A 270 -30.69 -0.65 0.97
CA GLN A 270 -31.68 -0.46 -0.10
C GLN A 270 -31.13 0.41 -1.23
N ASP A 271 -30.47 1.51 -0.90
CA ASP A 271 -29.85 2.40 -1.88
C ASP A 271 -28.64 1.73 -2.57
N ALA A 272 -27.88 0.94 -1.82
CA ALA A 272 -26.76 0.17 -2.35
C ALA A 272 -27.23 -0.91 -3.34
N VAL A 273 -28.36 -1.58 -3.08
CA VAL A 273 -28.97 -2.55 -4.00
C VAL A 273 -29.45 -1.84 -5.29
N ALA A 274 -30.10 -0.68 -5.16
CA ALA A 274 -30.53 0.11 -6.32
C ALA A 274 -29.34 0.56 -7.18
N LEU A 275 -28.25 1.02 -6.54
CA LEU A 275 -27.02 1.36 -7.26
C LEU A 275 -26.40 0.14 -7.93
N ALA A 276 -26.31 -0.99 -7.23
CA ALA A 276 -25.78 -2.24 -7.79
C ALA A 276 -26.54 -2.69 -9.06
N ASP A 277 -27.87 -2.58 -9.08
CA ASP A 277 -28.66 -2.91 -10.26
C ASP A 277 -28.43 -1.90 -11.42
N ASN A 278 -28.27 -0.62 -11.10
CA ASN A 278 -27.88 0.39 -12.09
C ASN A 278 -26.51 0.07 -12.71
N LEU A 279 -25.51 -0.29 -11.91
CA LEU A 279 -24.18 -0.70 -12.39
C LEU A 279 -24.28 -1.91 -13.32
N ARG A 280 -25.01 -2.94 -12.91
CA ARG A 280 -25.27 -4.15 -13.70
C ARG A 280 -25.88 -3.81 -15.06
N GLN A 281 -26.93 -3.01 -15.07
CA GLN A 281 -27.60 -2.60 -16.29
C GLN A 281 -26.72 -1.72 -17.18
N ALA A 282 -25.95 -0.80 -16.57
CA ALA A 282 -25.05 0.09 -17.29
C ALA A 282 -23.97 -0.70 -18.05
N LEU A 283 -23.37 -1.73 -17.41
CA LEU A 283 -22.38 -2.58 -18.09
C LEU A 283 -23.05 -3.47 -19.15
N GLY A 284 -24.16 -4.13 -18.82
CA GLY A 284 -24.86 -5.03 -19.76
C GLY A 284 -25.32 -4.37 -21.06
N ARG A 285 -25.53 -3.06 -21.05
CA ARG A 285 -25.86 -2.27 -22.26
C ARG A 285 -24.65 -1.88 -23.11
N LYS A 286 -23.41 -2.07 -22.59
CA LYS A 286 -22.20 -1.71 -23.33
C LYS A 286 -21.83 -2.80 -24.33
N GLN A 287 -21.62 -2.40 -25.58
CA GLN A 287 -21.06 -3.26 -26.61
C GLN A 287 -19.53 -3.14 -26.59
N ILE A 288 -18.84 -4.25 -26.63
CA ILE A 288 -17.39 -4.31 -26.69
C ILE A 288 -16.99 -4.36 -28.15
N ILE A 289 -16.50 -3.22 -28.67
CA ILE A 289 -16.18 -3.05 -30.08
C ILE A 289 -14.70 -2.70 -30.23
N ASN A 290 -13.98 -3.45 -31.04
CA ASN A 290 -12.67 -3.03 -31.51
C ASN A 290 -12.82 -2.04 -32.68
N ARG A 291 -12.67 -0.75 -32.40
CA ARG A 291 -12.82 0.32 -33.38
C ARG A 291 -11.88 0.23 -34.59
N ASN A 292 -10.70 -0.38 -34.39
CA ASN A 292 -9.67 -0.52 -35.42
C ASN A 292 -9.95 -1.67 -36.40
N ARG A 293 -10.78 -2.67 -36.00
CA ARG A 293 -11.08 -3.87 -36.80
C ARG A 293 -12.55 -4.06 -37.12
N THR A 294 -13.43 -3.17 -36.69
CA THR A 294 -14.91 -3.28 -36.84
C THR A 294 -15.49 -4.60 -36.27
N GLU A 295 -14.76 -5.21 -35.32
CA GLU A 295 -15.18 -6.46 -34.67
C GLU A 295 -16.02 -6.15 -33.45
N ASN A 296 -17.20 -6.77 -33.35
CA ASN A 296 -18.05 -6.71 -32.18
C ASN A 296 -17.94 -8.02 -31.38
N PHE A 297 -17.46 -7.92 -30.14
CA PHE A 297 -17.27 -9.06 -29.23
C PHE A 297 -18.50 -9.33 -28.34
N GLY A 298 -19.59 -8.58 -28.53
CA GLY A 298 -20.81 -8.71 -27.73
C GLY A 298 -20.79 -7.85 -26.48
N SER A 299 -21.53 -8.31 -25.46
CA SER A 299 -21.61 -7.66 -24.14
C SER A 299 -21.21 -8.63 -23.03
N VAL A 300 -20.74 -8.10 -21.93
CA VAL A 300 -20.42 -8.85 -20.69
C VAL A 300 -21.38 -8.38 -19.60
N THR A 301 -21.86 -9.32 -18.79
CA THR A 301 -22.68 -9.02 -17.62
C THR A 301 -21.87 -9.18 -16.34
N LEU A 302 -22.43 -8.72 -15.24
CA LEU A 302 -21.85 -8.90 -13.91
C LEU A 302 -22.91 -9.38 -12.91
N SER A 303 -22.42 -10.11 -11.93
CA SER A 303 -23.17 -10.50 -10.73
C SER A 303 -22.69 -9.67 -9.54
N VAL A 304 -23.61 -9.29 -8.65
CA VAL A 304 -23.30 -8.45 -7.49
C VAL A 304 -23.84 -9.06 -6.21
N GLY A 305 -22.99 -9.11 -5.18
CA GLY A 305 -23.40 -9.36 -3.80
C GLY A 305 -23.35 -8.06 -3.01
N VAL A 306 -24.42 -7.70 -2.32
CA VAL A 306 -24.54 -6.46 -1.54
C VAL A 306 -24.73 -6.78 -0.07
N THR A 307 -24.06 -6.04 0.80
CA THR A 307 -24.25 -6.12 2.24
C THR A 307 -24.04 -4.74 2.89
N GLU A 308 -24.73 -4.51 4.01
CA GLU A 308 -24.54 -3.34 4.84
C GLU A 308 -23.63 -3.70 6.02
N TYR A 309 -22.73 -2.79 6.38
CA TYR A 309 -21.81 -2.94 7.50
C TYR A 309 -22.59 -2.93 8.83
N ARG A 310 -22.28 -3.88 9.69
CA ARG A 310 -22.83 -3.97 11.04
C ARG A 310 -21.84 -3.38 12.03
N LEU A 311 -22.33 -2.59 12.94
CA LEU A 311 -21.46 -1.92 13.94
C LEU A 311 -20.59 -2.95 14.68
N ARG A 312 -19.27 -2.72 14.70
CA ARG A 312 -18.25 -3.61 15.30
C ARG A 312 -18.07 -4.97 14.60
N GLU A 313 -18.61 -5.15 13.42
CA GLU A 313 -18.34 -6.33 12.60
C GLU A 313 -16.88 -6.34 12.11
N SER A 314 -16.26 -7.51 12.02
CA SER A 314 -14.95 -7.63 11.40
C SER A 314 -15.05 -7.42 9.88
N PHE A 315 -13.99 -6.88 9.27
CA PHE A 315 -13.95 -6.73 7.80
C PHE A 315 -14.03 -8.08 7.08
N HIS A 316 -13.48 -9.13 7.70
CA HIS A 316 -13.59 -10.48 7.18
C HIS A 316 -15.05 -10.94 7.10
N ASP A 317 -15.84 -10.73 8.14
CA ASP A 317 -17.26 -11.13 8.18
C ASP A 317 -18.09 -10.30 7.19
N LEU A 318 -17.84 -8.99 7.09
CA LEU A 318 -18.47 -8.12 6.11
C LEU A 318 -18.24 -8.60 4.68
N ILE A 319 -16.97 -8.85 4.32
CA ILE A 319 -16.58 -9.34 3.00
C ILE A 319 -17.19 -10.73 2.75
N SER A 320 -17.11 -11.64 3.73
CA SER A 320 -17.68 -12.99 3.62
C SER A 320 -19.19 -12.97 3.37
N ARG A 321 -19.94 -12.04 3.99
CA ARG A 321 -21.38 -11.87 3.73
C ARG A 321 -21.65 -11.36 2.32
N ALA A 322 -20.84 -10.40 1.83
CA ALA A 322 -20.95 -9.90 0.47
C ALA A 322 -20.62 -10.98 -0.56
N ASP A 323 -19.58 -11.79 -0.32
CA ASP A 323 -19.20 -12.93 -1.17
C ASP A 323 -20.27 -14.02 -1.18
N ALA A 324 -20.89 -14.32 -0.03
CA ALA A 324 -22.00 -15.27 0.02
C ALA A 324 -23.21 -14.79 -0.81
N ALA A 325 -23.49 -13.49 -0.80
CA ALA A 325 -24.54 -12.90 -1.64
C ALA A 325 -24.14 -12.94 -3.13
N LEU A 326 -22.89 -12.64 -3.48
CA LEU A 326 -22.36 -12.75 -4.84
C LEU A 326 -22.44 -14.21 -5.35
N TYR A 327 -22.06 -15.17 -4.52
CA TYR A 327 -22.18 -16.59 -4.85
C TYR A 327 -23.61 -16.99 -5.14
N LEU A 328 -24.58 -16.49 -4.34
CA LEU A 328 -26.00 -16.70 -4.60
C LEU A 328 -26.42 -16.13 -5.97
N ALA A 329 -25.97 -14.90 -6.30
CA ALA A 329 -26.24 -14.30 -7.60
C ALA A 329 -25.73 -15.17 -8.76
N LYS A 330 -24.51 -15.70 -8.63
CA LYS A 330 -23.92 -16.61 -9.64
C LYS A 330 -24.69 -17.94 -9.76
N ARG A 331 -25.12 -18.53 -8.64
CA ARG A 331 -25.85 -19.79 -8.64
C ARG A 331 -27.29 -19.69 -9.16
N THR A 332 -27.96 -18.56 -8.92
CA THR A 332 -29.36 -18.36 -9.30
C THR A 332 -29.57 -17.87 -10.72
N GLY A 333 -28.48 -17.79 -11.54
CA GLY A 333 -28.60 -17.51 -12.97
C GLY A 333 -27.78 -16.33 -13.46
N ARG A 334 -26.87 -15.77 -12.62
CA ARG A 334 -25.99 -14.65 -12.96
C ARG A 334 -26.73 -13.37 -13.40
N ASN A 335 -25.99 -12.35 -13.82
CA ASN A 335 -26.53 -11.07 -14.28
C ASN A 335 -27.63 -10.50 -13.35
N ARG A 336 -27.32 -10.47 -12.04
CA ARG A 336 -28.26 -10.03 -11.00
C ARG A 336 -27.56 -9.52 -9.77
N VAL A 337 -28.34 -8.85 -8.93
CA VAL A 337 -27.96 -8.41 -7.60
C VAL A 337 -28.61 -9.34 -6.58
N CYS A 338 -27.81 -9.83 -5.63
CA CYS A 338 -28.30 -10.53 -4.44
C CYS A 338 -27.79 -9.82 -3.19
N PHE A 339 -28.60 -9.88 -2.13
CA PHE A 339 -28.24 -9.38 -0.80
C PHE A 339 -28.82 -10.33 0.25
N LYS A 340 -28.18 -10.41 1.41
CA LYS A 340 -28.62 -11.25 2.51
C LYS A 340 -29.22 -10.34 3.56
N GLY A 341 -30.54 -10.44 3.77
CA GLY A 341 -31.22 -9.87 4.95
C GLY A 341 -30.83 -10.63 6.22
N GLU A 342 -31.28 -10.17 7.37
CA GLU A 342 -30.90 -10.68 8.72
C GLU A 342 -31.19 -12.16 8.98
N ASP A 343 -31.98 -12.87 8.15
CA ASP A 343 -32.57 -14.19 8.45
C ASP A 343 -32.07 -15.38 7.62
N ALA A 344 -30.88 -15.33 7.02
CA ALA A 344 -30.38 -16.52 6.32
C ALA A 344 -29.34 -17.28 7.17
N PRO A 345 -29.52 -18.59 7.44
CA PRO A 345 -28.56 -19.38 8.20
C PRO A 345 -27.22 -19.44 7.51
N ALA A 346 -26.15 -19.53 8.33
CA ALA A 346 -24.78 -19.70 7.84
C ALA A 346 -24.71 -20.87 6.84
N PRO A 347 -23.88 -20.77 5.76
CA PRO A 347 -23.69 -21.91 4.88
C PRO A 347 -23.09 -23.07 5.68
N ASP A 348 -23.73 -24.22 5.63
CA ASP A 348 -23.20 -25.46 6.16
C ASP A 348 -21.79 -25.67 5.60
N SER A 349 -20.85 -25.95 6.51
CA SER A 349 -19.49 -26.34 6.21
C SER A 349 -19.48 -27.38 5.09
N VAL A 350 -18.90 -27.05 3.95
CA VAL A 350 -18.67 -28.00 2.85
C VAL A 350 -17.77 -29.11 3.39
N PRO A 351 -18.20 -30.38 3.37
CA PRO A 351 -17.31 -31.47 3.73
C PRO A 351 -16.21 -31.56 2.67
N THR A 352 -14.98 -31.42 3.13
CA THR A 352 -13.75 -31.74 2.38
C THR A 352 -13.86 -33.15 1.80
N ARG A 353 -13.85 -33.26 0.50
CA ARG A 353 -13.48 -34.46 -0.25
C ARG A 353 -12.29 -34.12 -1.16
#